data_4e0e224321abb13b52cdac6d3f97572e
#
_entry.id   4e0e224321abb13b52cdac6d3f97572e
#
_cell.length_a   1.000
_cell.length_b   1.000
_cell.length_c   1.000
_cell.angle_alpha   90.00
_cell.angle_beta   90.00
_cell.angle_gamma   90.00
#
_symmetry.space_group_name_H-M   'P 1'
#
loop_
_entity.id
_entity.type
_entity.pdbx_description
1 polymer ?
#
loop_
_entity_poly.entity_id
_entity_poly.type
_entity_poly.pdbx_seq_one_letter_code
_entity_poly.pdbx_strand_id
1 'polypeptide(L)'
;MREILVLALALCLTAVLCTSACADTKMLKVSHVFAEGHPVYVAFLEAADLLKEKTDGRYGLTVYPAGTYANYNDSITAVQMGDLDIAALDSATDWLEAAGVLFAPYCFQSYEHWAAFKKTDLCTEMREAISEAVGGVKQLNMYNFGFRHLTGNKPITKLEDFNGLTLRCVNFAPYSTLTDVFQVAITSIPIEDVYMSLQTGVADCEENPVTQIVTMKFYEVQKYLMKTQHMLACSSTIINNDLWESLSAEDQAIFQEVFTWLGNRIDELTVQNEDALFAQCEANGMTIIDDIDTAPFRANAAKVVEDYPAWQDWYNQIQAIEY
;
A
#
# COMPACT_ATOMS: atom_id res chain seq x y z
N MET A 1 -11.71 70.79 -8.73
CA MET A 1 -12.09 69.71 -9.67
C MET A 1 -10.89 68.84 -10.17
N ARG A 2 -9.69 69.42 -10.33
CA ARG A 2 -8.53 68.65 -10.78
C ARG A 2 -7.96 67.64 -9.75
N GLU A 3 -8.06 67.97 -8.44
CA GLU A 3 -7.55 67.07 -7.37
C GLU A 3 -8.49 65.91 -7.08
N ILE A 4 -9.79 66.07 -7.30
CA ILE A 4 -10.80 65.00 -7.11
C ILE A 4 -10.66 63.94 -8.24
N LEU A 5 -10.23 64.36 -9.46
CA LEU A 5 -10.05 63.45 -10.58
C LEU A 5 -8.78 62.57 -10.43
N VAL A 6 -7.76 63.08 -9.74
CA VAL A 6 -6.49 62.34 -9.51
C VAL A 6 -6.68 61.25 -8.42
N LEU A 7 -7.51 61.56 -7.37
CA LEU A 7 -7.82 60.59 -6.34
C LEU A 7 -8.72 59.44 -6.87
N ALA A 8 -9.65 59.72 -7.77
CA ALA A 8 -10.50 58.70 -8.39
C ALA A 8 -9.73 57.78 -9.32
N LEU A 9 -8.71 58.29 -10.03
CA LEU A 9 -7.85 57.47 -10.89
C LEU A 9 -6.87 56.56 -10.08
N ALA A 10 -6.40 57.04 -8.92
CA ALA A 10 -5.54 56.24 -8.03
C ALA A 10 -6.30 55.09 -7.33
N LEU A 11 -7.60 55.28 -7.00
CA LEU A 11 -8.43 54.23 -6.42
C LEU A 11 -8.86 53.17 -7.42
N CYS A 12 -8.96 53.52 -8.72
CA CYS A 12 -9.24 52.53 -9.77
C CYS A 12 -8.02 51.66 -10.16
N LEU A 13 -6.77 52.14 -9.93
CA LEU A 13 -5.56 51.36 -10.25
C LEU A 13 -5.22 50.33 -9.15
N THR A 14 -5.71 50.47 -7.92
CA THR A 14 -5.47 49.51 -6.85
C THR A 14 -6.51 48.36 -6.81
N ALA A 15 -7.62 48.48 -7.54
CA ALA A 15 -8.64 47.44 -7.62
C ALA A 15 -8.41 46.37 -8.72
N VAL A 16 -7.34 46.49 -9.53
CA VAL A 16 -7.11 45.60 -10.69
C VAL A 16 -6.09 44.50 -10.39
N LEU A 17 -5.57 44.41 -9.16
CA LEU A 17 -4.50 43.42 -8.84
C LEU A 17 -4.95 42.22 -7.99
N CYS A 18 -6.26 41.97 -7.89
CA CYS A 18 -6.75 40.72 -7.24
C CYS A 18 -7.77 39.98 -8.10
N THR A 19 -7.61 39.94 -9.41
CA THR A 19 -8.13 38.79 -10.14
C THR A 19 -7.07 37.67 -10.02
N SER A 20 -7.08 36.92 -8.93
CA SER A 20 -6.58 35.57 -8.95
C SER A 20 -7.30 34.92 -10.12
N ALA A 21 -6.63 34.77 -11.26
CA ALA A 21 -7.09 33.89 -12.29
C ALA A 21 -7.26 32.55 -11.57
N CYS A 22 -8.52 32.15 -11.35
CA CYS A 22 -8.84 30.79 -10.91
C CYS A 22 -8.41 29.92 -12.09
N ALA A 23 -7.13 29.54 -12.12
CA ALA A 23 -6.66 28.54 -13.07
C ALA A 23 -7.50 27.30 -12.79
N ASP A 24 -8.05 26.70 -13.84
CA ASP A 24 -8.78 25.43 -13.68
C ASP A 24 -7.90 24.42 -12.92
N THR A 25 -8.46 23.82 -11.88
CA THR A 25 -7.77 22.82 -11.08
C THR A 25 -7.34 21.65 -11.99
N LYS A 26 -6.03 21.36 -12.06
CA LYS A 26 -5.53 20.19 -12.74
C LYS A 26 -5.88 18.95 -11.92
N MET A 27 -6.87 18.17 -12.37
CA MET A 27 -7.28 16.94 -11.71
C MET A 27 -6.38 15.78 -12.14
N LEU A 28 -5.67 15.19 -11.17
CA LEU A 28 -4.79 14.04 -11.37
C LEU A 28 -5.54 12.75 -11.08
N LYS A 29 -5.40 11.77 -11.94
CA LYS A 29 -6.01 10.45 -11.79
C LYS A 29 -5.15 9.56 -10.90
N VAL A 30 -5.76 8.95 -9.89
CA VAL A 30 -5.13 7.99 -8.97
C VAL A 30 -5.86 6.66 -9.07
N SER A 31 -5.14 5.55 -9.25
CA SER A 31 -5.71 4.19 -9.25
C SER A 31 -5.09 3.31 -8.17
N HIS A 32 -5.93 2.53 -7.51
CA HIS A 32 -5.52 1.47 -6.59
C HIS A 32 -6.58 0.36 -6.49
N VAL A 33 -6.18 -0.82 -6.00
CA VAL A 33 -7.06 -2.00 -5.89
C VAL A 33 -7.82 -2.09 -4.57
N PHE A 34 -7.56 -1.18 -3.63
CA PHE A 34 -8.20 -1.20 -2.32
C PHE A 34 -9.65 -0.72 -2.40
N ALA A 35 -10.55 -1.44 -1.72
CA ALA A 35 -11.97 -1.12 -1.68
C ALA A 35 -12.26 0.17 -0.90
N GLU A 36 -13.45 0.75 -1.11
CA GLU A 36 -13.94 1.86 -0.30
C GLU A 36 -13.99 1.47 1.19
N GLY A 37 -13.58 2.41 2.05
CA GLY A 37 -13.44 2.16 3.50
C GLY A 37 -12.11 1.54 3.93
N HIS A 38 -11.29 1.06 3.02
CA HIS A 38 -9.92 0.65 3.34
C HIS A 38 -9.06 1.85 3.75
N PRO A 39 -8.13 1.74 4.74
CA PRO A 39 -7.25 2.83 5.17
C PRO A 39 -6.56 3.57 4.01
N VAL A 40 -6.10 2.84 3.01
CA VAL A 40 -5.47 3.43 1.81
C VAL A 40 -6.45 4.36 1.08
N TYR A 41 -7.68 3.90 0.81
CA TYR A 41 -8.69 4.73 0.13
C TYR A 41 -9.03 5.99 0.93
N VAL A 42 -9.28 5.83 2.23
CA VAL A 42 -9.62 6.95 3.13
C VAL A 42 -8.51 8.00 3.12
N ALA A 43 -7.26 7.56 3.29
CA ALA A 43 -6.12 8.48 3.31
C ALA A 43 -5.90 9.18 1.95
N PHE A 44 -6.17 8.52 0.82
CA PHE A 44 -6.11 9.18 -0.49
C PHE A 44 -7.16 10.28 -0.65
N LEU A 45 -8.37 10.12 -0.09
CA LEU A 45 -9.37 11.18 -0.07
C LEU A 45 -8.94 12.37 0.79
N GLU A 46 -8.40 12.09 1.99
CA GLU A 46 -7.84 13.14 2.87
C GLU A 46 -6.64 13.86 2.19
N ALA A 47 -5.77 13.10 1.49
CA ALA A 47 -4.65 13.68 0.73
C ALA A 47 -5.11 14.53 -0.45
N ALA A 48 -6.23 14.21 -1.10
CA ALA A 48 -6.80 15.02 -2.17
C ALA A 48 -7.20 16.42 -1.67
N ASP A 49 -7.83 16.48 -0.50
CA ASP A 49 -8.19 17.76 0.14
C ASP A 49 -6.93 18.53 0.56
N LEU A 50 -5.95 17.84 1.16
CA LEU A 50 -4.70 18.46 1.60
C LEU A 50 -3.87 18.99 0.41
N LEU A 51 -3.78 18.24 -0.70
CA LEU A 51 -3.09 18.69 -1.91
C LEU A 51 -3.76 19.94 -2.49
N LYS A 52 -5.07 19.93 -2.57
CA LYS A 52 -5.84 21.07 -3.06
C LYS A 52 -5.63 22.31 -2.19
N GLU A 53 -5.64 22.16 -0.87
CA GLU A 53 -5.38 23.25 0.08
C GLU A 53 -3.97 23.81 -0.10
N LYS A 54 -2.93 22.95 -0.06
CA LYS A 54 -1.53 23.37 -0.12
C LYS A 54 -1.11 23.96 -1.45
N THR A 55 -1.83 23.63 -2.52
CA THR A 55 -1.57 24.17 -3.86
C THR A 55 -2.51 25.34 -4.24
N ASP A 56 -3.25 25.92 -3.30
CA ASP A 56 -4.25 26.97 -3.57
C ASP A 56 -5.21 26.58 -4.71
N GLY A 57 -5.61 25.29 -4.77
CA GLY A 57 -6.52 24.73 -5.75
C GLY A 57 -5.92 24.45 -7.13
N ARG A 58 -4.61 24.58 -7.34
CA ARG A 58 -3.96 24.28 -8.64
C ARG A 58 -4.05 22.79 -9.00
N TYR A 59 -3.99 21.90 -8.00
CA TYR A 59 -4.06 20.45 -8.20
C TYR A 59 -5.15 19.82 -7.33
N GLY A 60 -5.77 18.76 -7.85
CA GLY A 60 -6.70 17.89 -7.14
C GLY A 60 -6.51 16.44 -7.56
N LEU A 61 -7.07 15.49 -6.81
CA LEU A 61 -7.01 14.07 -7.12
C LEU A 61 -8.40 13.55 -7.48
N THR A 62 -8.49 12.70 -8.51
CA THR A 62 -9.64 11.85 -8.79
C THR A 62 -9.23 10.41 -8.49
N VAL A 63 -9.76 9.85 -7.40
CA VAL A 63 -9.38 8.52 -6.91
C VAL A 63 -10.31 7.46 -7.50
N TYR A 64 -9.73 6.43 -8.12
CA TYR A 64 -10.39 5.25 -8.67
C TYR A 64 -10.08 4.04 -7.80
N PRO A 65 -10.94 3.67 -6.83
CA PRO A 65 -10.72 2.55 -5.93
C PRO A 65 -11.05 1.20 -6.57
N ALA A 66 -10.70 0.11 -5.89
CA ALA A 66 -11.10 -1.26 -6.20
C ALA A 66 -10.82 -1.70 -7.65
N GLY A 67 -9.74 -1.19 -8.26
CA GLY A 67 -9.39 -1.51 -9.64
C GLY A 67 -10.34 -0.95 -10.70
N THR A 68 -11.19 0.03 -10.38
CA THR A 68 -12.20 0.58 -11.29
C THR A 68 -11.62 1.33 -12.48
N TYR A 69 -10.37 1.80 -12.41
CA TYR A 69 -9.66 2.34 -13.58
C TYR A 69 -8.96 1.22 -14.35
N ALA A 70 -8.14 0.44 -13.64
CA ALA A 70 -7.38 -0.68 -14.18
C ALA A 70 -7.00 -1.63 -13.01
N ASN A 71 -6.70 -2.89 -13.32
CA ASN A 71 -6.11 -3.80 -12.35
C ASN A 71 -4.72 -3.32 -11.92
N TYR A 72 -4.09 -4.03 -10.99
CA TYR A 72 -2.81 -3.62 -10.42
C TYR A 72 -1.71 -3.41 -11.49
N ASN A 73 -1.43 -4.43 -12.33
CA ASN A 73 -0.34 -4.37 -13.32
C ASN A 73 -0.62 -3.35 -14.43
N ASP A 74 -1.86 -3.27 -14.90
CA ASP A 74 -2.26 -2.30 -15.93
C ASP A 74 -2.17 -0.87 -15.41
N SER A 75 -2.43 -0.63 -14.10
CA SER A 75 -2.26 0.69 -13.48
C SER A 75 -0.80 1.15 -13.50
N ILE A 76 0.16 0.26 -13.22
CA ILE A 76 1.58 0.60 -13.26
C ILE A 76 2.00 0.96 -14.68
N THR A 77 1.61 0.13 -15.65
CA THR A 77 1.87 0.38 -17.07
C THR A 77 1.26 1.70 -17.54
N ALA A 78 0.04 2.02 -17.10
CA ALA A 78 -0.64 3.27 -17.43
C ALA A 78 0.10 4.49 -16.84
N VAL A 79 0.68 4.37 -15.62
CA VAL A 79 1.51 5.44 -15.04
C VAL A 79 2.81 5.60 -15.83
N GLN A 80 3.49 4.51 -16.20
CA GLN A 80 4.70 4.57 -17.02
C GLN A 80 4.47 5.29 -18.35
N MET A 81 3.30 5.08 -18.97
CA MET A 81 2.92 5.68 -20.27
C MET A 81 2.32 7.09 -20.14
N GLY A 82 1.98 7.56 -18.93
CA GLY A 82 1.34 8.85 -18.69
C GLY A 82 -0.17 8.87 -18.94
N ASP A 83 -0.83 7.73 -19.13
CA ASP A 83 -2.29 7.62 -19.24
C ASP A 83 -2.97 7.76 -17.87
N LEU A 84 -2.25 7.39 -16.81
CA LEU A 84 -2.58 7.54 -15.41
C LEU A 84 -1.49 8.36 -14.73
N ASP A 85 -1.87 9.27 -13.82
CA ASP A 85 -0.92 10.17 -13.16
C ASP A 85 -0.23 9.49 -11.96
N ILE A 86 -0.99 8.75 -11.15
CA ILE A 86 -0.57 8.20 -9.85
C ILE A 86 -1.18 6.80 -9.67
N ALA A 87 -0.39 5.87 -9.11
CA ALA A 87 -0.91 4.56 -8.70
C ALA A 87 -0.27 4.06 -7.40
N ALA A 88 -0.89 3.04 -6.80
CA ALA A 88 -0.24 2.21 -5.78
C ALA A 88 0.68 1.17 -6.46
N LEU A 89 1.88 0.97 -5.90
CA LEU A 89 2.86 -0.04 -6.30
C LEU A 89 3.09 -0.98 -5.10
N ASP A 90 2.45 -2.16 -5.11
CA ASP A 90 2.59 -3.12 -4.02
C ASP A 90 3.91 -3.89 -4.12
N SER A 91 4.28 -4.36 -5.32
CA SER A 91 5.53 -5.10 -5.52
C SER A 91 6.28 -4.59 -6.75
N ALA A 92 7.60 -4.52 -6.64
CA ALA A 92 8.50 -4.16 -7.74
C ALA A 92 9.40 -5.34 -8.18
N THR A 93 9.08 -6.57 -7.76
CA THR A 93 9.94 -7.74 -8.00
C THR A 93 10.09 -8.13 -9.46
N ASP A 94 9.16 -7.74 -10.32
CA ASP A 94 9.26 -7.95 -11.76
C ASP A 94 10.34 -7.08 -12.41
N TRP A 95 10.75 -6.00 -11.74
CA TRP A 95 11.78 -5.07 -12.21
C TRP A 95 13.06 -5.14 -11.37
N LEU A 96 12.94 -5.43 -10.07
CA LEU A 96 14.04 -5.47 -9.10
C LEU A 96 13.81 -6.61 -8.11
N GLU A 97 14.50 -7.75 -8.33
CA GLU A 97 14.38 -8.93 -7.46
C GLU A 97 14.65 -8.60 -5.98
N ALA A 98 15.64 -7.75 -5.70
CA ALA A 98 15.97 -7.32 -4.34
C ALA A 98 14.79 -6.68 -3.60
N ALA A 99 13.86 -6.02 -4.30
CA ALA A 99 12.66 -5.42 -3.70
C ALA A 99 11.73 -6.46 -3.05
N GLY A 100 11.89 -7.74 -3.40
CA GLY A 100 11.15 -8.84 -2.79
C GLY A 100 11.38 -8.98 -1.30
N VAL A 101 12.50 -8.46 -0.76
CA VAL A 101 12.79 -8.47 0.68
C VAL A 101 11.72 -7.77 1.51
N LEU A 102 11.05 -6.76 0.96
CA LEU A 102 9.94 -6.07 1.64
C LEU A 102 8.78 -7.01 1.98
N PHE A 103 8.67 -8.11 1.25
CA PHE A 103 7.66 -9.17 1.41
C PHE A 103 8.27 -10.47 1.93
N ALA A 104 9.54 -10.45 2.36
CA ALA A 104 10.13 -11.63 2.95
C ALA A 104 9.39 -12.00 4.25
N PRO A 105 8.96 -13.27 4.41
CA PRO A 105 8.22 -13.69 5.58
C PRO A 105 9.01 -13.38 6.87
N TYR A 106 8.33 -12.78 7.84
CA TYR A 106 8.90 -12.32 9.12
C TYR A 106 10.07 -11.33 9.00
N CYS A 107 10.20 -10.60 7.89
CA CYS A 107 11.23 -9.57 7.74
C CYS A 107 11.00 -8.42 8.73
N PHE A 108 9.80 -7.87 8.79
CA PHE A 108 9.42 -6.86 9.79
C PHE A 108 8.82 -7.55 11.01
N GLN A 109 9.26 -7.16 12.20
CA GLN A 109 8.90 -7.82 13.46
C GLN A 109 7.69 -7.15 14.15
N SER A 110 7.49 -5.84 13.90
CA SER A 110 6.41 -5.05 14.48
C SER A 110 6.16 -3.78 13.65
N TYR A 111 5.11 -3.04 13.98
CA TYR A 111 4.85 -1.72 13.40
C TYR A 111 5.91 -0.68 13.80
N GLU A 112 6.51 -0.80 14.99
CA GLU A 112 7.62 0.04 15.43
C GLU A 112 8.87 -0.21 14.58
N HIS A 113 9.17 -1.48 14.25
CA HIS A 113 10.26 -1.83 13.35
C HIS A 113 10.05 -1.21 11.96
N TRP A 114 8.84 -1.30 11.39
CA TRP A 114 8.49 -0.63 10.14
C TRP A 114 8.64 0.89 10.23
N ALA A 115 8.14 1.50 11.31
CA ALA A 115 8.23 2.94 11.52
C ALA A 115 9.69 3.43 11.67
N ALA A 116 10.56 2.61 12.27
CA ALA A 116 11.99 2.87 12.35
C ALA A 116 12.66 2.76 10.98
N PHE A 117 12.38 1.68 10.22
CA PHE A 117 12.86 1.50 8.85
C PHE A 117 12.53 2.70 7.96
N LYS A 118 11.29 3.19 7.99
CA LYS A 118 10.86 4.35 7.18
C LYS A 118 11.67 5.63 7.42
N LYS A 119 12.37 5.74 8.54
CA LYS A 119 13.19 6.91 8.91
C LYS A 119 14.65 6.77 8.50
N THR A 120 15.05 5.62 7.97
CA THR A 120 16.45 5.34 7.58
C THR A 120 16.76 5.83 6.17
N ASP A 121 18.05 6.06 5.91
CA ASP A 121 18.56 6.29 4.57
C ASP A 121 18.33 5.08 3.66
N LEU A 122 18.35 3.85 4.23
CA LEU A 122 18.04 2.61 3.52
C LEU A 122 16.66 2.66 2.84
N CYS A 123 15.62 3.13 3.54
CA CYS A 123 14.28 3.26 2.95
C CYS A 123 14.29 4.22 1.75
N THR A 124 15.06 5.29 1.81
CA THR A 124 15.21 6.23 0.70
C THR A 124 15.97 5.60 -0.47
N GLU A 125 17.08 4.93 -0.20
CA GLU A 125 17.86 4.19 -1.19
C GLU A 125 17.01 3.13 -1.91
N MET A 126 16.25 2.34 -1.17
CA MET A 126 15.36 1.33 -1.75
C MET A 126 14.29 1.94 -2.66
N ARG A 127 13.69 3.07 -2.27
CA ARG A 127 12.71 3.78 -3.09
C ARG A 127 13.31 4.31 -4.40
N GLU A 128 14.52 4.83 -4.33
CA GLU A 128 15.25 5.33 -5.52
C GLU A 128 15.60 4.17 -6.46
N ALA A 129 16.16 3.09 -5.92
CA ALA A 129 16.48 1.88 -6.69
C ALA A 129 15.24 1.25 -7.36
N ILE A 130 14.10 1.20 -6.65
CA ILE A 130 12.84 0.71 -7.20
C ILE A 130 12.34 1.65 -8.32
N SER A 131 12.38 2.97 -8.11
CA SER A 131 11.95 3.94 -9.13
C SER A 131 12.79 3.82 -10.40
N GLU A 132 14.10 3.66 -10.26
CA GLU A 132 15.03 3.47 -11.37
C GLU A 132 14.73 2.16 -12.12
N ALA A 133 14.56 1.05 -11.40
CA ALA A 133 14.31 -0.25 -11.98
C ALA A 133 12.96 -0.33 -12.71
N VAL A 134 11.89 0.23 -12.13
CA VAL A 134 10.56 0.28 -12.76
C VAL A 134 10.60 1.17 -14.00
N GLY A 135 11.29 2.31 -13.92
CA GLY A 135 11.40 3.27 -15.01
C GLY A 135 10.12 4.05 -15.30
N GLY A 136 10.24 5.29 -15.75
CA GLY A 136 9.08 6.14 -16.08
C GLY A 136 8.23 6.57 -14.88
N VAL A 137 8.65 6.23 -13.65
CA VAL A 137 7.93 6.56 -12.42
C VAL A 137 8.87 7.09 -11.35
N LYS A 138 8.31 7.88 -10.42
CA LYS A 138 8.95 8.24 -9.16
C LYS A 138 8.14 7.71 -8.00
N GLN A 139 8.78 7.03 -7.06
CA GLN A 139 8.16 6.57 -5.83
C GLN A 139 8.15 7.67 -4.77
N LEU A 140 6.98 8.08 -4.32
CA LEU A 140 6.82 9.24 -3.43
C LEU A 140 6.87 8.87 -1.94
N ASN A 141 6.41 7.66 -1.59
CA ASN A 141 6.38 7.16 -0.21
C ASN A 141 6.45 5.64 -0.18
N MET A 142 6.50 5.08 1.03
CA MET A 142 6.15 3.72 1.37
C MET A 142 5.19 3.73 2.56
N TYR A 143 4.27 2.77 2.62
CA TYR A 143 3.33 2.59 3.72
C TYR A 143 3.02 1.10 3.91
N ASN A 144 2.56 0.74 5.11
CA ASN A 144 2.00 -0.57 5.38
C ASN A 144 0.47 -0.49 5.46
N PHE A 145 -0.20 -1.61 5.22
CA PHE A 145 -1.64 -1.76 5.41
C PHE A 145 -1.99 -2.98 6.28
N GLY A 146 -1.05 -3.41 7.10
CA GLY A 146 -1.21 -4.37 8.17
C GLY A 146 -0.38 -5.64 8.04
N PHE A 147 -0.19 -6.33 9.16
CA PHE A 147 0.35 -7.68 9.13
C PHE A 147 -0.65 -8.65 8.53
N ARG A 148 -0.13 -9.60 7.77
CA ARG A 148 -0.92 -10.63 7.10
C ARG A 148 -1.15 -11.81 8.03
N HIS A 149 -2.36 -12.32 7.98
CA HIS A 149 -2.88 -13.42 8.77
C HIS A 149 -3.51 -14.44 7.84
N LEU A 150 -3.69 -15.66 8.32
CA LEU A 150 -4.38 -16.72 7.59
C LEU A 150 -5.87 -16.71 7.92
N THR A 151 -6.72 -16.96 6.92
CA THR A 151 -8.10 -17.36 7.14
C THR A 151 -8.37 -18.76 6.59
N GLY A 152 -9.37 -19.46 7.13
CA GLY A 152 -9.70 -20.81 6.70
C GLY A 152 -11.02 -21.32 7.29
N ASN A 153 -11.47 -22.47 6.78
CA ASN A 153 -12.64 -23.17 7.28
C ASN A 153 -12.31 -24.29 8.29
N LYS A 154 -11.00 -24.43 8.61
CA LYS A 154 -10.46 -25.25 9.69
C LYS A 154 -9.44 -24.44 10.47
N PRO A 155 -9.25 -24.70 11.78
CA PRO A 155 -8.17 -24.08 12.53
C PRO A 155 -6.82 -24.57 12.00
N ILE A 156 -5.88 -23.63 11.82
CA ILE A 156 -4.50 -23.90 11.41
C ILE A 156 -3.61 -23.32 12.51
N THR A 157 -3.01 -24.19 13.32
CA THR A 157 -2.20 -23.81 14.47
C THR A 157 -0.76 -24.32 14.39
N LYS A 158 -0.47 -25.21 13.44
CA LYS A 158 0.83 -25.83 13.20
C LYS A 158 0.96 -26.28 11.73
N LEU A 159 2.19 -26.66 11.29
CA LEU A 159 2.46 -27.03 9.90
C LEU A 159 1.57 -28.18 9.39
N GLU A 160 1.33 -29.20 10.23
CA GLU A 160 0.57 -30.38 9.81
C GLU A 160 -0.89 -30.06 9.46
N ASP A 161 -1.43 -28.96 9.99
CA ASP A 161 -2.82 -28.55 9.75
C ASP A 161 -3.02 -28.06 8.30
N PHE A 162 -1.93 -27.73 7.58
CA PHE A 162 -1.97 -27.39 6.16
C PHE A 162 -2.12 -28.60 5.23
N ASN A 163 -1.94 -29.82 5.73
CA ASN A 163 -1.99 -31.02 4.88
C ASN A 163 -3.30 -31.11 4.09
N GLY A 164 -3.16 -31.14 2.77
CA GLY A 164 -4.27 -31.26 1.82
C GLY A 164 -5.06 -29.98 1.60
N LEU A 165 -4.59 -28.84 2.12
CA LEU A 165 -5.17 -27.53 1.84
C LEU A 165 -4.47 -26.85 0.65
N THR A 166 -5.21 -25.96 0.01
CA THR A 166 -4.71 -25.03 -1.02
C THR A 166 -4.82 -23.61 -0.49
N LEU A 167 -3.68 -22.94 -0.34
CA LEU A 167 -3.59 -21.54 0.08
C LEU A 167 -3.68 -20.63 -1.13
N ARG A 168 -4.61 -19.70 -1.12
CA ARG A 168 -4.63 -18.61 -2.11
C ARG A 168 -3.61 -17.55 -1.72
N CYS A 169 -2.76 -17.16 -2.68
CA CYS A 169 -1.88 -16.01 -2.58
C CYS A 169 -2.10 -15.04 -3.75
N VAL A 170 -1.55 -13.84 -3.63
CA VAL A 170 -1.44 -12.91 -4.76
C VAL A 170 -0.31 -13.38 -5.70
N ASN A 171 -0.42 -13.03 -6.98
CA ASN A 171 0.56 -13.44 -8.00
C ASN A 171 1.80 -12.53 -8.02
N PHE A 172 2.55 -12.47 -6.91
CA PHE A 172 3.87 -11.83 -6.83
C PHE A 172 4.91 -12.85 -6.40
N ALA A 173 6.10 -12.80 -7.01
CA ALA A 173 7.15 -13.78 -6.77
C ALA A 173 7.45 -14.05 -5.28
N PRO A 174 7.55 -13.07 -4.36
CA PRO A 174 7.80 -13.33 -2.95
C PRO A 174 6.73 -14.19 -2.27
N TYR A 175 5.48 -14.12 -2.73
CA TYR A 175 4.40 -14.92 -2.12
C TYR A 175 4.49 -16.42 -2.46
N SER A 176 5.20 -16.78 -3.53
CA SER A 176 5.47 -18.19 -3.81
C SER A 176 6.29 -18.88 -2.69
N THR A 177 7.06 -18.10 -1.93
CA THR A 177 7.85 -18.58 -0.80
C THR A 177 6.99 -19.14 0.34
N LEU A 178 5.71 -18.73 0.43
CA LEU A 178 4.77 -19.25 1.42
C LEU A 178 4.52 -20.76 1.25
N THR A 179 4.77 -21.32 0.04
CA THR A 179 4.80 -22.77 -0.16
C THR A 179 5.80 -23.44 0.78
N ASP A 180 7.00 -22.90 0.89
CA ASP A 180 8.07 -23.47 1.70
C ASP A 180 7.90 -23.10 3.18
N VAL A 181 7.42 -21.87 3.47
CA VAL A 181 7.18 -21.42 4.85
C VAL A 181 6.11 -22.27 5.53
N PHE A 182 4.98 -22.49 4.87
CA PHE A 182 3.83 -23.20 5.41
C PHE A 182 3.73 -24.65 4.96
N GLN A 183 4.59 -25.11 4.06
CA GLN A 183 4.55 -26.45 3.45
C GLN A 183 3.17 -26.76 2.84
N VAL A 184 2.60 -25.80 2.12
CA VAL A 184 1.25 -25.82 1.57
C VAL A 184 1.26 -25.63 0.05
N ALA A 185 0.34 -26.28 -0.65
CA ALA A 185 0.09 -25.96 -2.06
C ALA A 185 -0.51 -24.56 -2.17
N ILE A 186 -0.01 -23.74 -3.12
CA ILE A 186 -0.55 -22.41 -3.38
C ILE A 186 -1.27 -22.33 -4.71
N THR A 187 -2.23 -21.42 -4.81
CA THR A 187 -2.87 -20.99 -6.04
C THR A 187 -2.88 -19.46 -6.10
N SER A 188 -2.53 -18.91 -7.27
CA SER A 188 -2.51 -17.47 -7.49
C SER A 188 -3.84 -17.02 -8.09
N ILE A 189 -4.57 -16.18 -7.35
CA ILE A 189 -5.89 -15.67 -7.74
C ILE A 189 -5.92 -14.16 -7.47
N PRO A 190 -6.33 -13.32 -8.46
CA PRO A 190 -6.53 -11.88 -8.26
C PRO A 190 -7.47 -11.60 -7.09
N ILE A 191 -7.26 -10.46 -6.41
CA ILE A 191 -8.00 -10.15 -5.17
C ILE A 191 -9.51 -10.06 -5.37
N GLU A 192 -9.96 -9.57 -6.51
CA GLU A 192 -11.36 -9.46 -6.91
C GLU A 192 -12.08 -10.81 -7.01
N ASP A 193 -11.36 -11.90 -7.26
CA ASP A 193 -11.90 -13.26 -7.44
C ASP A 193 -11.78 -14.12 -6.17
N VAL A 194 -11.11 -13.63 -5.11
CA VAL A 194 -10.82 -14.43 -3.90
C VAL A 194 -12.08 -14.85 -3.18
N TYR A 195 -13.05 -13.94 -2.98
CA TYR A 195 -14.30 -14.28 -2.29
C TYR A 195 -14.99 -15.48 -2.95
N MET A 196 -15.13 -15.46 -4.28
CA MET A 196 -15.77 -16.56 -5.01
C MET A 196 -14.93 -17.84 -4.98
N SER A 197 -13.60 -17.73 -5.02
CA SER A 197 -12.73 -18.91 -4.96
C SER A 197 -12.82 -19.62 -3.60
N LEU A 198 -12.90 -18.87 -2.50
CA LEU A 198 -13.11 -19.40 -1.16
C LEU A 198 -14.50 -20.00 -1.01
N GLN A 199 -15.53 -19.33 -1.52
CA GLN A 199 -16.92 -19.79 -1.45
C GLN A 199 -17.13 -21.12 -2.22
N THR A 200 -16.46 -21.27 -3.36
CA THR A 200 -16.58 -22.46 -4.23
C THR A 200 -15.58 -23.56 -3.90
N GLY A 201 -14.63 -23.32 -2.99
CA GLY A 201 -13.62 -24.29 -2.58
C GLY A 201 -12.50 -24.48 -3.62
N VAL A 202 -12.26 -23.52 -4.52
CA VAL A 202 -11.08 -23.47 -5.39
C VAL A 202 -9.83 -23.23 -4.55
N ALA A 203 -9.96 -22.44 -3.48
CA ALA A 203 -8.97 -22.31 -2.41
C ALA A 203 -9.62 -22.63 -1.08
N ASP A 204 -8.90 -23.30 -0.16
CA ASP A 204 -9.36 -23.66 1.17
C ASP A 204 -9.13 -22.54 2.19
N CYS A 205 -8.05 -21.79 1.99
CA CYS A 205 -7.59 -20.72 2.86
C CYS A 205 -6.97 -19.60 2.03
N GLU A 206 -6.84 -18.45 2.65
CA GLU A 206 -6.18 -17.27 2.08
C GLU A 206 -5.37 -16.55 3.17
N GLU A 207 -4.52 -15.60 2.77
CA GLU A 207 -3.73 -14.79 3.68
C GLU A 207 -3.82 -13.31 3.28
N ASN A 208 -4.16 -12.46 4.24
CA ASN A 208 -4.30 -11.02 4.08
C ASN A 208 -4.24 -10.30 5.42
N PRO A 209 -4.00 -8.97 5.42
CA PRO A 209 -4.26 -8.13 6.58
C PRO A 209 -5.74 -8.13 6.96
N VAL A 210 -6.04 -7.92 8.25
CA VAL A 210 -7.42 -7.86 8.73
C VAL A 210 -8.23 -6.73 8.06
N THR A 211 -7.57 -5.64 7.63
CA THR A 211 -8.17 -4.57 6.83
C THR A 211 -8.80 -5.11 5.54
N GLN A 212 -8.08 -5.98 4.85
CA GLN A 212 -8.53 -6.59 3.60
C GLN A 212 -9.60 -7.66 3.85
N ILE A 213 -9.40 -8.49 4.89
CA ILE A 213 -10.37 -9.54 5.28
C ILE A 213 -11.74 -8.91 5.54
N VAL A 214 -11.80 -7.77 6.22
CA VAL A 214 -13.05 -7.06 6.55
C VAL A 214 -13.62 -6.36 5.32
N THR A 215 -12.85 -5.60 4.58
CA THR A 215 -13.36 -4.82 3.44
C THR A 215 -13.83 -5.70 2.28
N MET A 216 -13.20 -6.88 2.10
CA MET A 216 -13.60 -7.89 1.13
C MET A 216 -14.60 -8.92 1.68
N LYS A 217 -14.99 -8.77 2.97
CA LYS A 217 -15.99 -9.63 3.66
C LYS A 217 -15.63 -11.12 3.67
N PHE A 218 -14.35 -11.46 3.75
CA PHE A 218 -13.95 -12.88 3.78
C PHE A 218 -14.50 -13.61 5.00
N TYR A 219 -14.90 -12.90 6.07
CA TYR A 219 -15.60 -13.46 7.23
C TYR A 219 -16.95 -14.13 6.87
N GLU A 220 -17.54 -13.85 5.69
CA GLU A 220 -18.77 -14.53 5.25
C GLU A 220 -18.50 -15.94 4.71
N VAL A 221 -17.29 -16.22 4.25
CA VAL A 221 -16.88 -17.47 3.58
C VAL A 221 -15.76 -18.23 4.30
N GLN A 222 -15.16 -17.64 5.35
CA GLN A 222 -14.10 -18.21 6.16
C GLN A 222 -14.48 -18.15 7.65
N LYS A 223 -14.29 -19.27 8.39
CA LYS A 223 -14.74 -19.41 9.77
C LYS A 223 -13.68 -19.03 10.81
N TYR A 224 -12.43 -19.12 10.44
CA TYR A 224 -11.30 -18.91 11.35
C TYR A 224 -10.38 -17.86 10.79
N LEU A 225 -9.83 -17.03 11.69
CA LEU A 225 -8.72 -16.12 11.41
C LEU A 225 -7.58 -16.47 12.37
N MET A 226 -6.45 -16.88 11.84
CA MET A 226 -5.25 -17.26 12.56
C MET A 226 -4.24 -16.12 12.52
N LYS A 227 -3.93 -15.53 13.68
CA LYS A 227 -3.00 -14.36 13.78
C LYS A 227 -1.54 -14.77 13.63
N THR A 228 -1.14 -15.16 12.43
CA THR A 228 0.22 -15.62 12.13
C THR A 228 1.24 -14.49 12.02
N GLN A 229 0.84 -13.28 11.65
CA GLN A 229 1.72 -12.13 11.44
C GLN A 229 2.95 -12.46 10.61
N HIS A 230 2.77 -13.29 9.58
CA HIS A 230 3.88 -13.90 8.85
C HIS A 230 4.54 -12.96 7.84
N MET A 231 3.88 -11.85 7.49
CA MET A 231 4.40 -10.88 6.53
C MET A 231 3.75 -9.52 6.78
N LEU A 232 4.51 -8.44 6.68
CA LEU A 232 3.93 -7.10 6.65
C LEU A 232 3.51 -6.77 5.22
N ALA A 233 2.24 -6.44 5.03
CA ALA A 233 1.76 -5.95 3.75
C ALA A 233 2.16 -4.49 3.60
N CYS A 234 2.98 -4.20 2.61
CA CYS A 234 3.42 -2.85 2.30
C CYS A 234 3.14 -2.49 0.85
N SER A 235 3.10 -1.22 0.58
CA SER A 235 2.91 -0.65 -0.74
C SER A 235 3.56 0.73 -0.80
N SER A 236 3.51 1.36 -1.95
CA SER A 236 4.02 2.71 -2.15
C SER A 236 3.13 3.47 -3.12
N THR A 237 3.31 4.78 -3.19
CA THR A 237 2.66 5.61 -4.20
C THR A 237 3.69 6.00 -5.26
N ILE A 238 3.39 5.71 -6.51
CA ILE A 238 4.18 6.15 -7.67
C ILE A 238 3.45 7.24 -8.43
N ILE A 239 4.21 8.17 -8.99
CA ILE A 239 3.77 9.22 -9.91
C ILE A 239 4.50 9.07 -11.23
N ASN A 240 3.83 9.40 -12.34
CA ASN A 240 4.49 9.48 -13.65
C ASN A 240 5.68 10.43 -13.61
N ASN A 241 6.84 10.02 -14.13
CA ASN A 241 8.07 10.79 -14.01
C ASN A 241 8.03 12.09 -14.82
N ASP A 242 7.46 12.09 -16.04
CA ASP A 242 7.34 13.28 -16.86
C ASP A 242 6.41 14.32 -16.19
N LEU A 243 5.32 13.85 -15.57
CA LEU A 243 4.47 14.72 -14.76
C LEU A 243 5.26 15.32 -13.61
N TRP A 244 6.01 14.50 -12.85
CA TRP A 244 6.82 14.96 -11.72
C TRP A 244 7.84 16.02 -12.16
N GLU A 245 8.54 15.79 -13.25
CA GLU A 245 9.54 16.74 -13.79
C GLU A 245 8.91 18.02 -14.36
N SER A 246 7.65 17.97 -14.78
CA SER A 246 6.88 19.15 -15.22
C SER A 246 6.45 20.07 -14.09
N LEU A 247 6.46 19.59 -12.83
CA LEU A 247 6.11 20.39 -11.67
C LEU A 247 7.20 21.42 -11.36
N SER A 248 6.80 22.59 -10.87
CA SER A 248 7.75 23.56 -10.30
C SER A 248 8.45 22.95 -9.06
N ALA A 249 9.61 23.45 -8.70
CA ALA A 249 10.30 23.01 -7.49
C ALA A 249 9.45 23.22 -6.22
N GLU A 250 8.62 24.25 -6.18
CA GLU A 250 7.65 24.50 -5.11
C GLU A 250 6.56 23.41 -5.09
N ASP A 251 5.98 23.08 -6.25
CA ASP A 251 4.95 22.05 -6.34
C ASP A 251 5.52 20.66 -6.02
N GLN A 252 6.74 20.35 -6.49
CA GLN A 252 7.42 19.10 -6.12
C GLN A 252 7.58 18.97 -4.61
N ALA A 253 7.95 20.05 -3.92
CA ALA A 253 8.06 20.04 -2.45
C ALA A 253 6.70 19.81 -1.77
N ILE A 254 5.64 20.46 -2.25
CA ILE A 254 4.28 20.27 -1.74
C ILE A 254 3.81 18.82 -1.99
N PHE A 255 3.99 18.30 -3.19
CA PHE A 255 3.65 16.91 -3.50
C PHE A 255 4.41 15.93 -2.61
N GLN A 256 5.71 16.10 -2.44
CA GLN A 256 6.52 15.24 -1.57
C GLN A 256 6.02 15.30 -0.12
N GLU A 257 5.67 16.48 0.40
CA GLU A 257 5.11 16.65 1.73
C GLU A 257 3.76 15.92 1.87
N VAL A 258 2.82 16.15 0.94
CA VAL A 258 1.48 15.53 0.96
C VAL A 258 1.56 14.02 0.85
N PHE A 259 2.38 13.48 -0.04
CA PHE A 259 2.49 12.04 -0.21
C PHE A 259 3.30 11.37 0.90
N THR A 260 4.23 12.07 1.54
CA THR A 260 4.86 11.60 2.78
C THR A 260 3.83 11.52 3.91
N TRP A 261 3.01 12.57 4.06
CA TRP A 261 1.89 12.58 5.00
C TRP A 261 0.90 11.45 4.71
N LEU A 262 0.53 11.23 3.43
CA LEU A 262 -0.35 10.14 2.99
C LEU A 262 0.16 8.78 3.49
N GLY A 263 1.43 8.45 3.26
CA GLY A 263 2.00 7.18 3.70
C GLY A 263 1.99 7.01 5.23
N ASN A 264 2.26 8.08 5.98
CA ASN A 264 2.20 8.06 7.44
C ASN A 264 0.75 7.93 7.93
N ARG A 265 -0.20 8.56 7.26
CA ARG A 265 -1.62 8.49 7.60
C ARG A 265 -2.21 7.10 7.35
N ILE A 266 -1.77 6.41 6.29
CA ILE A 266 -2.14 5.01 6.05
C ILE A 266 -1.62 4.13 7.18
N ASP A 267 -0.34 4.25 7.55
CA ASP A 267 0.25 3.50 8.67
C ASP A 267 -0.54 3.73 9.98
N GLU A 268 -0.85 4.99 10.27
CA GLU A 268 -1.62 5.38 11.46
C GLU A 268 -3.03 4.74 11.47
N LEU A 269 -3.79 4.92 10.39
CA LEU A 269 -5.14 4.36 10.27
C LEU A 269 -5.15 2.83 10.35
N THR A 270 -4.12 2.18 9.80
CA THR A 270 -3.96 0.74 9.85
C THR A 270 -3.82 0.24 11.29
N VAL A 271 -2.90 0.82 12.04
CA VAL A 271 -2.66 0.43 13.45
C VAL A 271 -3.86 0.78 14.34
N GLN A 272 -4.42 1.98 14.18
CA GLN A 272 -5.55 2.44 15.01
C GLN A 272 -6.82 1.57 14.85
N ASN A 273 -7.02 1.02 13.66
CA ASN A 273 -8.25 0.27 13.36
C ASN A 273 -8.10 -1.24 13.58
N GLU A 274 -6.90 -1.78 13.75
CA GLU A 274 -6.63 -3.21 13.72
C GLU A 274 -7.45 -4.00 14.74
N ASP A 275 -7.46 -3.60 16.01
CA ASP A 275 -8.23 -4.26 17.07
C ASP A 275 -9.74 -4.22 16.81
N ALA A 276 -10.25 -3.09 16.32
CA ALA A 276 -11.67 -2.95 15.99
C ALA A 276 -12.06 -3.85 14.80
N LEU A 277 -11.17 -4.06 13.85
CA LEU A 277 -11.39 -4.93 12.69
C LEU A 277 -11.36 -6.41 13.09
N PHE A 278 -10.47 -6.83 14.03
CA PHE A 278 -10.53 -8.17 14.60
C PHE A 278 -11.85 -8.39 15.33
N ALA A 279 -12.28 -7.45 16.17
CA ALA A 279 -13.57 -7.52 16.84
C ALA A 279 -14.75 -7.58 15.85
N GLN A 280 -14.64 -6.90 14.71
CA GLN A 280 -15.64 -6.98 13.65
C GLN A 280 -15.68 -8.38 12.99
N CYS A 281 -14.55 -9.02 12.77
CA CYS A 281 -14.48 -10.40 12.29
C CYS A 281 -15.19 -11.35 13.26
N GLU A 282 -14.94 -11.24 14.57
CA GLU A 282 -15.60 -12.03 15.60
C GLU A 282 -17.12 -11.78 15.64
N ALA A 283 -17.55 -10.52 15.60
CA ALA A 283 -18.96 -10.14 15.57
C ALA A 283 -19.70 -10.70 14.34
N ASN A 284 -18.99 -10.94 13.23
CA ASN A 284 -19.51 -11.56 12.02
C ASN A 284 -19.33 -13.09 11.99
N GLY A 285 -18.92 -13.71 13.12
CA GLY A 285 -18.93 -15.16 13.30
C GLY A 285 -17.61 -15.87 13.04
N MET A 286 -16.51 -15.16 12.79
CA MET A 286 -15.18 -15.78 12.76
C MET A 286 -14.69 -16.11 14.17
N THR A 287 -13.94 -17.18 14.28
CA THR A 287 -13.15 -17.50 15.48
C THR A 287 -11.73 -17.02 15.28
N ILE A 288 -11.27 -16.11 16.15
CA ILE A 288 -9.89 -15.64 16.15
C ILE A 288 -9.01 -16.64 16.91
N ILE A 289 -7.87 -17.00 16.33
CA ILE A 289 -6.88 -17.90 16.93
C ILE A 289 -5.58 -17.13 17.10
N ASP A 290 -5.20 -16.92 18.37
CA ASP A 290 -3.96 -16.24 18.76
C ASP A 290 -2.87 -17.24 19.19
N ASP A 291 -3.26 -18.42 19.71
CA ASP A 291 -2.32 -19.45 20.19
C ASP A 291 -1.86 -20.33 19.01
N ILE A 292 -0.84 -19.83 18.29
CA ILE A 292 -0.27 -20.49 17.12
C ILE A 292 1.21 -20.70 17.35
N ASP A 293 1.69 -21.93 17.16
CA ASP A 293 3.12 -22.21 17.13
C ASP A 293 3.76 -21.68 15.84
N THR A 294 4.21 -20.43 15.85
CA THR A 294 4.87 -19.78 14.70
C THR A 294 6.37 -20.16 14.59
N ALA A 295 6.96 -20.84 15.57
CA ALA A 295 8.41 -21.14 15.53
C ALA A 295 8.81 -21.99 14.31
N PRO A 296 8.06 -23.03 13.89
CA PRO A 296 8.38 -23.77 12.65
C PRO A 296 8.26 -22.89 11.39
N PHE A 297 7.26 -21.98 11.34
CA PHE A 297 7.10 -21.06 10.20
C PHE A 297 8.28 -20.10 10.09
N ARG A 298 8.73 -19.52 11.22
CA ARG A 298 9.91 -18.63 11.27
C ARG A 298 11.19 -19.37 10.88
N ALA A 299 11.35 -20.62 11.31
CA ALA A 299 12.51 -21.43 10.96
C ALA A 299 12.56 -21.74 9.45
N ASN A 300 11.41 -21.99 8.82
CA ASN A 300 11.31 -22.17 7.38
C ASN A 300 11.54 -20.84 6.64
N ALA A 301 10.98 -19.73 7.12
CA ALA A 301 11.16 -18.40 6.55
C ALA A 301 12.66 -18.00 6.52
N ALA A 302 13.43 -18.30 7.57
CA ALA A 302 14.87 -18.05 7.60
C ALA A 302 15.61 -18.78 6.47
N LYS A 303 15.26 -20.05 6.20
CA LYS A 303 15.83 -20.81 5.08
C LYS A 303 15.45 -20.22 3.72
N VAL A 304 14.17 -19.81 3.56
CA VAL A 304 13.71 -19.14 2.35
C VAL A 304 14.54 -17.89 2.07
N VAL A 305 14.80 -17.05 3.07
CA VAL A 305 15.63 -15.86 2.88
C VAL A 305 17.05 -16.20 2.44
N GLU A 306 17.63 -17.31 2.94
CA GLU A 306 18.96 -17.79 2.53
C GLU A 306 18.98 -18.21 1.04
N ASP A 307 17.87 -18.70 0.50
CA ASP A 307 17.74 -19.14 -0.89
C ASP A 307 17.56 -17.97 -1.89
N TYR A 308 17.41 -16.72 -1.39
CA TYR A 308 17.29 -15.51 -2.20
C TYR A 308 18.49 -14.56 -2.02
N PRO A 309 19.62 -14.77 -2.72
CA PRO A 309 20.82 -13.93 -2.56
C PRO A 309 20.57 -12.44 -2.83
N ALA A 310 19.66 -12.11 -3.74
CA ALA A 310 19.32 -10.73 -4.05
C ALA A 310 18.69 -9.97 -2.86
N TRP A 311 18.12 -10.68 -1.89
CA TRP A 311 17.51 -10.06 -0.70
C TRP A 311 18.50 -9.81 0.42
N GLN A 312 19.64 -10.52 0.46
CA GLN A 312 20.51 -10.63 1.64
C GLN A 312 21.01 -9.29 2.15
N ASP A 313 21.45 -8.40 1.26
CA ASP A 313 22.04 -7.14 1.67
C ASP A 313 21.01 -6.26 2.37
N TRP A 314 19.87 -6.01 1.75
CA TRP A 314 18.79 -5.22 2.34
C TRP A 314 18.15 -5.91 3.54
N TYR A 315 18.00 -7.25 3.51
CA TYR A 315 17.48 -8.00 4.65
C TYR A 315 18.35 -7.79 5.89
N ASN A 316 19.67 -7.95 5.76
CA ASN A 316 20.59 -7.77 6.87
C ASN A 316 20.56 -6.35 7.43
N GLN A 317 20.46 -5.34 6.56
CA GLN A 317 20.34 -3.94 6.97
C GLN A 317 19.00 -3.68 7.69
N ILE A 318 17.88 -4.24 7.20
CA ILE A 318 16.58 -4.12 7.86
C ILE A 318 16.62 -4.79 9.24
N GLN A 319 17.20 -6.00 9.36
CA GLN A 319 17.30 -6.72 10.64
C GLN A 319 18.21 -6.01 11.67
N ALA A 320 19.12 -5.16 11.22
CA ALA A 320 20.00 -4.39 12.08
C ALA A 320 19.39 -3.09 12.64
N ILE A 321 18.17 -2.74 12.22
CA ILE A 321 17.48 -1.52 12.68
C ILE A 321 17.03 -1.69 14.13
N GLU A 322 17.47 -0.79 14.99
CA GLU A 322 16.99 -0.69 16.37
C GLU A 322 15.65 0.08 16.41
N TYR A 323 14.69 -0.38 17.22
CA TYR A 323 13.34 0.21 17.29
C TYR A 323 12.69 0.07 18.67
#